data_59d37ef17820833729e3215345ea71ba
#
_entry.id   59d37ef17820833729e3215345ea71ba
#
_cell.length_a   1.000
_cell.length_b   1.000
_cell.length_c   1.000
_cell.angle_alpha   90.00
_cell.angle_beta   90.00
_cell.angle_gamma   90.00
#
_symmetry.space_group_name_H-M   'P 1'
#
loop_
_entity.id
_entity.type
_entity.pdbx_description
1 polymer ?
#
loop_
_entity_poly.entity_id
_entity_poly.type
_entity_poly.pdbx_seq_one_letter_code
_entity_poly.pdbx_strand_id
1 'polypeptide(L)'
;VAEAFWLDGCCADLIMAVIYGAFLTAVCEERREESLLYYGRQALYLMVLVLCKNTGILWAAFGLIFSFGYQLLKQKQAGEDLQGRKKARRAFLIVSLLTLSAEGSWLFFCLTNRRVAKLTGTAIKMATGSMGIPEYQDAMVKAFLEAFVSWPLHRGKTPALDLSPLGLYLILLLVVALFYKFKIWDRKKAVYMGCFFGISGLVFYCFNLVSHLTIFAVETQYLEPFGMVSSIERYGAPFTIGGLYLLADALLRNGQKNFDRKYRNAGVCICLAFVLLTTDYAGAYRAIWGYREKTDEILSEREEIVDRDARDFLDRIGAGTKTSPGRVLYLRDRSDVSWVRNTYISFEAAPVSVMYGNIDPQNTGAEDVAAAVREAHAGY
;
A
#
# COMPACT_ATOMS: atom_id res chain seq x y z
N VAL A 1 -1.22 9.52 -11.46
CA VAL A 1 -2.10 10.36 -10.65
C VAL A 1 -3.23 9.52 -10.15
N ALA A 2 -3.39 9.53 -8.85
CA ALA A 2 -4.48 8.87 -8.20
C ALA A 2 -5.81 9.32 -8.84
N GLU A 3 -6.56 8.39 -9.35
CA GLU A 3 -7.98 8.61 -9.57
C GLU A 3 -8.58 9.13 -8.25
N ALA A 4 -9.63 9.93 -8.32
CA ALA A 4 -10.34 10.40 -7.14
C ALA A 4 -10.67 9.24 -6.16
N PHE A 5 -10.84 8.03 -6.68
CA PHE A 5 -10.94 6.78 -5.94
C PHE A 5 -9.88 6.60 -4.81
N TRP A 6 -8.67 7.09 -5.00
CA TRP A 6 -7.60 7.00 -3.98
C TRP A 6 -7.80 8.02 -2.84
N LEU A 7 -8.49 9.11 -3.13
CA LEU A 7 -8.85 10.12 -2.14
C LEU A 7 -10.20 9.83 -1.48
N ASP A 8 -11.11 9.18 -2.21
CA ASP A 8 -12.47 8.89 -1.75
C ASP A 8 -12.56 7.54 -1.01
N GLY A 9 -11.58 6.65 -1.20
CA GLY A 9 -11.58 5.32 -0.60
C GLY A 9 -10.77 5.25 0.68
N CYS A 10 -11.11 4.30 1.55
CA CYS A 10 -10.30 3.92 2.72
C CYS A 10 -8.98 3.22 2.32
N CYS A 11 -8.44 3.52 1.14
CA CYS A 11 -7.23 2.89 0.64
C CYS A 11 -6.00 3.56 1.22
N ALA A 12 -5.31 2.88 2.13
CA ALA A 12 -4.08 3.37 2.75
C ALA A 12 -2.86 3.42 1.79
N ASP A 13 -3.03 3.00 0.53
CA ASP A 13 -1.92 2.84 -0.42
C ASP A 13 -1.23 4.17 -0.75
N LEU A 14 -1.99 5.25 -0.93
CA LEU A 14 -1.43 6.58 -1.17
C LEU A 14 -0.69 7.12 0.07
N ILE A 15 -1.27 6.93 1.25
CA ILE A 15 -0.64 7.32 2.52
C ILE A 15 0.67 6.56 2.69
N MET A 16 0.68 5.25 2.44
CA MET A 16 1.90 4.44 2.46
C MET A 16 2.94 4.95 1.46
N ALA A 17 2.52 5.34 0.26
CA ALA A 17 3.42 5.85 -0.77
C ALA A 17 4.12 7.15 -0.34
N VAL A 18 3.39 8.08 0.24
CA VAL A 18 3.94 9.34 0.77
C VAL A 18 4.87 9.07 1.95
N ILE A 19 4.47 8.22 2.89
CA ILE A 19 5.29 7.87 4.06
C ILE A 19 6.57 7.16 3.63
N TYR A 20 6.48 6.24 2.66
CA TYR A 20 7.64 5.54 2.14
C TYR A 20 8.61 6.49 1.42
N GLY A 21 8.10 7.40 0.59
CA GLY A 21 8.91 8.45 -0.06
C GLY A 21 9.58 9.37 0.97
N ALA A 22 8.85 9.80 1.99
CA ALA A 22 9.38 10.61 3.08
C ALA A 22 10.46 9.85 3.89
N PHE A 23 10.29 8.55 4.11
CA PHE A 23 11.31 7.69 4.72
C PHE A 23 12.58 7.63 3.86
N LEU A 24 12.47 7.32 2.56
CA LEU A 24 13.62 7.24 1.65
C LEU A 24 14.39 8.57 1.62
N THR A 25 13.66 9.68 1.58
CA THR A 25 14.22 11.04 1.65
C THR A 25 14.92 11.30 2.97
N ALA A 26 14.30 10.93 4.09
CA ALA A 26 14.87 11.10 5.43
C ALA A 26 16.20 10.34 5.60
N VAL A 27 16.30 9.14 5.00
CA VAL A 27 17.56 8.37 4.97
C VAL A 27 18.65 9.11 4.19
N CYS A 28 18.26 9.79 3.10
CA CYS A 28 19.20 10.50 2.21
C CYS A 28 19.61 11.88 2.73
N GLU A 29 19.01 12.38 3.81
CA GLU A 29 19.40 13.69 4.36
C GLU A 29 20.86 13.73 4.79
N GLU A 30 21.57 14.76 4.32
CA GLU A 30 22.93 15.07 4.74
C GLU A 30 22.89 15.90 6.02
N ARG A 31 22.74 15.25 7.16
CA ARG A 31 22.94 15.91 8.46
C ARG A 31 24.35 15.64 8.96
N ARG A 32 24.99 16.68 9.50
CA ARG A 32 26.35 16.59 10.05
C ARG A 32 26.44 15.72 11.30
N GLU A 33 25.33 15.54 12.01
CA GLU A 33 25.25 14.70 13.20
C GLU A 33 24.08 13.73 13.07
N GLU A 34 24.35 12.44 13.09
CA GLU A 34 23.36 11.39 13.20
C GLU A 34 22.77 11.43 14.62
N SER A 35 21.76 12.29 14.78
CA SER A 35 21.09 12.53 16.05
C SER A 35 20.02 11.49 16.33
N LEU A 36 19.58 11.40 17.59
CA LEU A 36 18.41 10.63 17.99
C LEU A 36 17.17 10.96 17.12
N LEU A 37 17.01 12.23 16.73
CA LEU A 37 15.92 12.67 15.85
C LEU A 37 16.01 12.08 14.44
N TYR A 38 17.21 11.91 13.90
CA TYR A 38 17.40 11.31 12.57
C TYR A 38 16.91 9.87 12.55
N TYR A 39 17.34 9.04 13.49
CA TYR A 39 16.94 7.65 13.58
C TYR A 39 15.51 7.48 14.11
N GLY A 40 15.09 8.32 15.05
CA GLY A 40 13.73 8.33 15.60
C GLY A 40 12.68 8.60 14.52
N ARG A 41 12.96 9.54 13.62
CA ARG A 41 12.07 9.83 12.48
C ARG A 41 11.99 8.64 11.51
N GLN A 42 13.12 7.98 11.23
CA GLN A 42 13.11 6.76 10.40
C GLN A 42 12.28 5.65 11.04
N ALA A 43 12.46 5.41 12.34
CA ALA A 43 11.68 4.43 13.07
C ALA A 43 10.18 4.75 13.00
N LEU A 44 9.80 6.02 13.22
CA LEU A 44 8.41 6.45 13.17
C LEU A 44 7.78 6.18 11.80
N TYR A 45 8.45 6.54 10.71
CA TYR A 45 7.94 6.27 9.36
C TYR A 45 7.74 4.77 9.12
N LEU A 46 8.69 3.93 9.51
CA LEU A 46 8.57 2.48 9.31
C LEU A 46 7.49 1.87 10.21
N MET A 47 7.36 2.32 11.46
CA MET A 47 6.27 1.88 12.36
C MET A 47 4.90 2.23 11.79
N VAL A 48 4.72 3.46 11.29
CA VAL A 48 3.46 3.85 10.64
C VAL A 48 3.21 3.02 9.40
N LEU A 49 4.24 2.75 8.59
CA LEU A 49 4.13 1.95 7.36
C LEU A 49 3.59 0.55 7.64
N VAL A 50 4.13 -0.16 8.62
CA VAL A 50 3.69 -1.52 8.98
C VAL A 50 2.29 -1.55 9.58
N LEU A 51 1.87 -0.46 10.24
CA LEU A 51 0.54 -0.36 10.85
C LEU A 51 -0.54 0.15 9.87
N CYS A 52 -0.16 0.79 8.75
CA CYS A 52 -1.12 1.29 7.76
C CYS A 52 -1.87 0.17 7.04
N LYS A 53 -1.17 -0.90 6.68
CA LYS A 53 -1.71 -2.00 5.87
C LYS A 53 -0.82 -3.23 5.98
N ASN A 54 -1.40 -4.42 5.83
CA ASN A 54 -0.64 -5.68 5.88
C ASN A 54 0.53 -5.75 4.87
N THR A 55 0.43 -5.06 3.73
CA THR A 55 1.53 -4.95 2.76
C THR A 55 2.62 -3.97 3.19
N GLY A 56 2.40 -3.17 4.24
CA GLY A 56 3.37 -2.22 4.77
C GLY A 56 4.66 -2.87 5.24
N ILE A 57 4.59 -4.12 5.72
CA ILE A 57 5.79 -4.88 6.13
C ILE A 57 6.76 -5.10 4.95
N LEU A 58 6.26 -5.31 3.74
CA LEU A 58 7.09 -5.45 2.54
C LEU A 58 7.85 -4.16 2.25
N TRP A 59 7.15 -3.03 2.30
CA TRP A 59 7.75 -1.71 2.05
C TRP A 59 8.70 -1.30 3.18
N ALA A 60 8.41 -1.66 4.41
CA ALA A 60 9.32 -1.49 5.54
C ALA A 60 10.60 -2.31 5.37
N ALA A 61 10.51 -3.55 4.87
CA ALA A 61 11.68 -4.38 4.57
C ALA A 61 12.55 -3.74 3.47
N PHE A 62 11.95 -3.28 2.36
CA PHE A 62 12.70 -2.53 1.34
C PHE A 62 13.32 -1.25 1.92
N GLY A 63 12.59 -0.53 2.79
CA GLY A 63 13.10 0.65 3.47
C GLY A 63 14.31 0.34 4.35
N LEU A 64 14.26 -0.73 5.13
CA LEU A 64 15.38 -1.17 5.97
C LEU A 64 16.60 -1.56 5.12
N ILE A 65 16.40 -2.31 4.03
CA ILE A 65 17.47 -2.66 3.09
C ILE A 65 18.08 -1.38 2.50
N PHE A 66 17.24 -0.42 2.10
CA PHE A 66 17.67 0.87 1.60
C PHE A 66 18.49 1.64 2.65
N SER A 67 17.99 1.76 3.86
CA SER A 67 18.69 2.48 4.93
C SER A 67 20.04 1.85 5.25
N PHE A 68 20.10 0.52 5.37
CA PHE A 68 21.33 -0.20 5.63
C PHE A 68 22.37 -0.02 4.52
N GLY A 69 21.97 -0.24 3.27
CA GLY A 69 22.87 -0.08 2.12
C GLY A 69 23.36 1.35 1.95
N TYR A 70 22.50 2.34 2.18
CA TYR A 70 22.89 3.75 2.13
C TYR A 70 23.85 4.15 3.24
N GLN A 71 23.68 3.62 4.46
CA GLN A 71 24.65 3.78 5.54
C GLN A 71 26.02 3.20 5.18
N LEU A 72 26.05 1.98 4.61
CA LEU A 72 27.31 1.39 4.15
C LEU A 72 28.01 2.24 3.06
N LEU A 73 27.22 2.80 2.14
CA LEU A 73 27.72 3.70 1.12
C LEU A 73 28.36 4.96 1.74
N LYS A 74 27.67 5.61 2.68
CA LYS A 74 28.18 6.80 3.41
C LYS A 74 29.45 6.49 4.20
N GLN A 75 29.47 5.41 4.96
CA GLN A 75 30.66 5.00 5.75
C GLN A 75 31.89 4.77 4.87
N LYS A 76 31.69 4.17 3.68
CA LYS A 76 32.77 3.97 2.72
C LYS A 76 33.27 5.27 2.08
N GLN A 77 32.40 6.26 1.95
CA GLN A 77 32.76 7.58 1.41
C GLN A 77 33.44 8.49 2.44
N ALA A 78 32.97 8.44 3.68
CA ALA A 78 33.46 9.30 4.76
C ALA A 78 34.78 8.79 5.41
N GLY A 79 35.19 7.55 5.14
CA GLY A 79 36.33 6.94 5.82
C GLY A 79 36.12 6.78 7.33
N GLU A 80 34.88 6.59 7.77
CA GLU A 80 34.49 6.53 9.18
C GLU A 80 35.31 5.51 9.98
N ASP A 81 35.61 5.89 11.21
CA ASP A 81 36.29 5.03 12.19
C ASP A 81 35.38 3.88 12.66
N LEU A 82 35.97 2.96 13.40
CA LEU A 82 35.25 1.81 13.96
C LEU A 82 34.13 2.19 14.92
N GLN A 83 34.24 3.34 15.60
CA GLN A 83 33.29 3.80 16.59
C GLN A 83 32.01 4.36 15.94
N GLY A 84 32.16 5.16 14.88
CA GLY A 84 31.05 5.65 14.07
C GLY A 84 30.25 4.52 13.44
N ARG A 85 30.95 3.50 12.88
CA ARG A 85 30.28 2.31 12.33
C ARG A 85 29.50 1.51 13.36
N LYS A 86 30.02 1.35 14.59
CA LYS A 86 29.32 0.67 15.67
C LYS A 86 28.06 1.44 16.09
N LYS A 87 28.15 2.78 16.18
CA LYS A 87 27.00 3.65 16.52
C LYS A 87 25.89 3.53 15.47
N ALA A 88 26.23 3.65 14.19
CA ALA A 88 25.27 3.51 13.10
C ALA A 88 24.60 2.13 13.05
N ARG A 89 25.36 1.04 13.26
CA ARG A 89 24.79 -0.31 13.37
C ARG A 89 23.82 -0.47 14.55
N ARG A 90 24.17 0.06 15.72
CA ARG A 90 23.27 0.03 16.88
C ARG A 90 21.98 0.80 16.61
N ALA A 91 22.08 1.99 16.03
CA ALA A 91 20.91 2.78 15.67
C ALA A 91 20.03 2.06 14.64
N PHE A 92 20.60 1.45 13.60
CA PHE A 92 19.89 0.64 12.65
C PHE A 92 19.16 -0.55 13.30
N LEU A 93 19.83 -1.25 14.22
CA LEU A 93 19.21 -2.35 14.97
C LEU A 93 18.03 -1.86 15.82
N ILE A 94 18.15 -0.70 16.47
CA ILE A 94 17.05 -0.11 17.25
C ILE A 94 15.87 0.24 16.34
N VAL A 95 16.11 0.88 15.19
CA VAL A 95 15.06 1.20 14.21
C VAL A 95 14.37 -0.09 13.74
N SER A 96 15.13 -1.12 13.43
CA SER A 96 14.59 -2.42 12.99
C SER A 96 13.76 -3.08 14.09
N LEU A 97 14.24 -3.09 15.33
CA LEU A 97 13.51 -3.65 16.48
C LEU A 97 12.21 -2.90 16.76
N LEU A 98 12.21 -1.57 16.69
CA LEU A 98 11.01 -0.77 16.86
C LEU A 98 9.97 -1.06 15.75
N THR A 99 10.42 -1.18 14.50
CA THR A 99 9.57 -1.55 13.39
C THR A 99 8.95 -2.93 13.58
N LEU A 100 9.77 -3.93 13.94
CA LEU A 100 9.31 -5.29 14.22
C LEU A 100 8.39 -5.36 15.44
N SER A 101 8.63 -4.53 16.46
CA SER A 101 7.75 -4.44 17.63
C SER A 101 6.36 -3.89 17.26
N ALA A 102 6.31 -2.89 16.37
CA ALA A 102 5.05 -2.35 15.87
C ALA A 102 4.25 -3.41 15.10
N GLU A 103 4.89 -4.12 14.17
CA GLU A 103 4.27 -5.23 13.45
C GLU A 103 3.86 -6.37 14.39
N GLY A 104 4.73 -6.74 15.33
CA GLY A 104 4.46 -7.75 16.34
C GLY A 104 3.26 -7.40 17.23
N SER A 105 3.09 -6.13 17.58
CA SER A 105 1.93 -5.66 18.35
C SER A 105 0.63 -5.83 17.58
N TRP A 106 0.64 -5.55 16.27
CA TRP A 106 -0.49 -5.77 15.39
C TRP A 106 -0.82 -7.26 15.22
N LEU A 107 0.19 -8.08 14.99
CA LEU A 107 0.01 -9.54 14.89
C LEU A 107 -0.51 -10.14 16.20
N PHE A 108 -0.01 -9.66 17.35
CA PHE A 108 -0.50 -10.06 18.67
C PHE A 108 -1.98 -9.66 18.85
N PHE A 109 -2.35 -8.43 18.47
CA PHE A 109 -3.74 -8.00 18.48
C PHE A 109 -4.62 -8.87 17.58
N CYS A 110 -4.17 -9.18 16.37
CA CYS A 110 -4.89 -10.09 15.47
C CYS A 110 -5.07 -11.47 16.07
N LEU A 111 -4.01 -12.03 16.67
CA LEU A 111 -4.04 -13.36 17.29
C LEU A 111 -5.01 -13.41 18.47
N THR A 112 -4.92 -12.43 19.38
CA THR A 112 -5.80 -12.37 20.56
C THR A 112 -7.26 -12.16 20.20
N ASN A 113 -7.51 -11.45 19.10
CA ASN A 113 -8.86 -11.23 18.59
C ASN A 113 -9.29 -12.25 17.52
N ARG A 114 -8.51 -13.31 17.30
CA ARG A 114 -8.77 -14.37 16.31
C ARG A 114 -9.02 -13.84 14.90
N ARG A 115 -8.36 -12.76 14.54
CA ARG A 115 -8.39 -12.19 13.21
C ARG A 115 -7.16 -12.67 12.44
N VAL A 116 -7.38 -13.25 11.28
CA VAL A 116 -6.27 -13.66 10.39
C VAL A 116 -6.35 -12.78 9.14
N ALA A 117 -5.31 -11.98 8.92
CA ALA A 117 -5.22 -11.22 7.68
C ALA A 117 -5.10 -12.18 6.48
N LYS A 118 -5.74 -11.81 5.36
CA LYS A 118 -5.75 -12.63 4.14
C LYS A 118 -4.33 -13.02 3.69
N LEU A 119 -3.40 -12.07 3.75
CA LEU A 119 -1.98 -12.32 3.44
C LEU A 119 -1.35 -13.37 4.37
N THR A 120 -1.55 -13.23 5.69
CA THR A 120 -1.02 -14.17 6.68
C THR A 120 -1.62 -15.56 6.52
N GLY A 121 -2.95 -15.64 6.32
CA GLY A 121 -3.64 -16.91 6.08
C GLY A 121 -3.14 -17.61 4.82
N THR A 122 -2.90 -16.88 3.74
CA THR A 122 -2.34 -17.44 2.51
C THR A 122 -0.90 -17.90 2.69
N ALA A 123 -0.07 -17.12 3.38
CA ALA A 123 1.31 -17.50 3.68
C ALA A 123 1.37 -18.82 4.50
N ILE A 124 0.48 -18.99 5.48
CA ILE A 124 0.36 -20.26 6.24
C ILE A 124 -0.03 -21.41 5.31
N LYS A 125 -1.04 -21.25 4.45
CA LYS A 125 -1.47 -22.28 3.49
C LYS A 125 -0.36 -22.67 2.51
N MET A 126 0.44 -21.70 2.05
CA MET A 126 1.62 -21.96 1.22
C MET A 126 2.67 -22.76 1.99
N ALA A 127 2.99 -22.36 3.22
CA ALA A 127 3.99 -23.02 4.04
C ALA A 127 3.59 -24.46 4.44
N THR A 128 2.30 -24.71 4.60
CA THR A 128 1.76 -26.05 4.93
C THR A 128 1.48 -26.92 3.70
N GLY A 129 1.70 -26.40 2.48
CA GLY A 129 1.40 -27.14 1.25
C GLY A 129 -0.10 -27.40 1.01
N SER A 130 -0.98 -26.74 1.78
CA SER A 130 -2.45 -26.92 1.67
C SER A 130 -3.11 -26.05 0.61
N MET A 131 -2.31 -25.38 -0.21
CA MET A 131 -2.81 -24.50 -1.26
C MET A 131 -3.03 -25.30 -2.55
N GLY A 132 -4.26 -25.30 -3.05
CA GLY A 132 -4.59 -25.87 -4.36
C GLY A 132 -4.04 -25.03 -5.52
N ILE A 133 -3.91 -25.64 -6.70
CA ILE A 133 -3.57 -24.93 -7.94
C ILE A 133 -4.82 -24.12 -8.35
N PRO A 134 -4.70 -22.80 -8.57
CA PRO A 134 -5.83 -21.97 -8.99
C PRO A 134 -6.33 -22.37 -10.38
N GLU A 135 -7.64 -22.44 -10.56
CA GLU A 135 -8.30 -22.79 -11.83
C GLU A 135 -7.93 -21.81 -12.97
N TYR A 136 -7.70 -20.52 -12.61
CA TYR A 136 -7.46 -19.44 -13.58
C TYR A 136 -5.98 -19.04 -13.69
N GLN A 137 -5.04 -19.89 -13.29
CA GLN A 137 -3.63 -19.51 -13.18
C GLN A 137 -3.07 -18.93 -14.49
N ASP A 138 -3.26 -19.59 -15.62
CA ASP A 138 -2.72 -19.15 -16.92
C ASP A 138 -3.36 -17.84 -17.39
N ALA A 139 -4.68 -17.71 -17.20
CA ALA A 139 -5.42 -16.50 -17.54
C ALA A 139 -4.95 -15.32 -16.67
N MET A 140 -4.70 -15.53 -15.38
CA MET A 140 -4.20 -14.54 -14.44
C MET A 140 -2.80 -14.06 -14.80
N VAL A 141 -1.89 -14.98 -15.16
CA VAL A 141 -0.53 -14.61 -15.63
C VAL A 141 -0.61 -13.77 -16.89
N LYS A 142 -1.45 -14.20 -17.86
CA LYS A 142 -1.63 -13.46 -19.11
C LYS A 142 -2.17 -12.04 -18.85
N ALA A 143 -3.22 -11.92 -18.05
CA ALA A 143 -3.82 -10.63 -17.69
C ALA A 143 -2.80 -9.73 -16.97
N PHE A 144 -1.98 -10.29 -16.07
CA PHE A 144 -0.94 -9.55 -15.37
C PHE A 144 0.12 -9.03 -16.34
N LEU A 145 0.66 -9.88 -17.22
CA LEU A 145 1.69 -9.47 -18.17
C LEU A 145 1.17 -8.41 -19.15
N GLU A 146 -0.05 -8.59 -19.64
CA GLU A 146 -0.69 -7.62 -20.53
C GLU A 146 -0.90 -6.29 -19.82
N ALA A 147 -1.43 -6.30 -18.59
CA ALA A 147 -1.62 -5.11 -17.78
C ALA A 147 -0.28 -4.41 -17.44
N PHE A 148 0.74 -5.18 -17.07
CA PHE A 148 2.04 -4.64 -16.69
C PHE A 148 2.78 -3.97 -17.84
N VAL A 149 2.73 -4.59 -19.03
CA VAL A 149 3.50 -4.14 -20.20
C VAL A 149 2.77 -3.08 -21.01
N SER A 150 1.48 -3.26 -21.25
CA SER A 150 0.76 -2.55 -22.31
C SER A 150 -0.34 -1.63 -21.83
N TRP A 151 -0.98 -1.92 -20.69
CA TRP A 151 -2.12 -1.13 -20.25
C TRP A 151 -1.72 0.15 -19.56
N PRO A 152 -2.40 1.27 -19.90
CA PRO A 152 -2.14 2.55 -19.26
C PRO A 152 -2.58 2.53 -17.80
N LEU A 153 -1.80 3.19 -16.95
CA LEU A 153 -2.11 3.42 -15.54
C LEU A 153 -3.32 4.32 -15.34
N HIS A 154 -3.60 5.17 -16.32
CA HIS A 154 -4.73 6.08 -16.27
C HIS A 154 -5.86 5.59 -17.18
N ARG A 155 -7.05 5.57 -16.61
CA ARG A 155 -8.27 5.12 -17.28
C ARG A 155 -9.14 6.24 -17.78
N GLY A 156 -8.75 7.46 -17.48
CA GLY A 156 -9.50 8.64 -17.82
C GLY A 156 -9.34 9.02 -19.29
N LYS A 157 -10.28 9.79 -19.79
CA LYS A 157 -10.24 10.39 -21.13
C LYS A 157 -9.22 11.52 -21.26
N THR A 158 -8.35 11.75 -20.28
CA THR A 158 -7.75 13.04 -20.05
C THR A 158 -6.24 13.11 -19.90
N PRO A 159 -5.45 12.09 -19.58
CA PRO A 159 -4.01 12.27 -19.64
C PRO A 159 -3.55 12.34 -21.11
N ALA A 160 -2.72 13.32 -21.42
CA ALA A 160 -2.11 13.44 -22.74
C ALA A 160 -0.99 12.39 -22.94
N LEU A 161 -0.51 11.80 -21.87
CA LEU A 161 0.51 10.76 -21.85
C LEU A 161 0.09 9.62 -20.91
N ASP A 162 -0.21 8.49 -21.51
CA ASP A 162 -0.46 7.25 -20.78
C ASP A 162 0.82 6.42 -20.65
N LEU A 163 1.05 5.90 -19.47
CA LEU A 163 2.21 5.05 -19.16
C LEU A 163 1.72 3.73 -18.57
N SER A 164 2.29 2.64 -19.03
CA SER A 164 2.12 1.34 -18.37
C SER A 164 2.96 1.25 -17.09
N PRO A 165 2.67 0.32 -16.17
CA PRO A 165 3.51 0.07 -15.00
C PRO A 165 4.99 -0.16 -15.36
N LEU A 166 5.26 -0.94 -16.41
CA LEU A 166 6.61 -1.13 -16.94
C LEU A 166 7.22 0.17 -17.46
N GLY A 167 6.44 0.98 -18.19
CA GLY A 167 6.90 2.27 -18.71
C GLY A 167 7.33 3.20 -17.56
N LEU A 168 6.53 3.29 -16.50
CA LEU A 168 6.86 4.11 -15.33
C LEU A 168 8.08 3.57 -14.58
N TYR A 169 8.20 2.25 -14.43
CA TYR A 169 9.38 1.62 -13.86
C TYR A 169 10.67 1.96 -14.63
N LEU A 170 10.63 1.89 -15.95
CA LEU A 170 11.77 2.25 -16.80
C LEU A 170 12.09 3.75 -16.74
N ILE A 171 11.07 4.61 -16.62
CA ILE A 171 11.28 6.06 -16.44
C ILE A 171 12.00 6.35 -15.12
N LEU A 172 11.63 5.69 -14.02
CA LEU A 172 12.33 5.85 -12.74
C LEU A 172 13.82 5.52 -12.89
N LEU A 173 14.16 4.42 -13.56
CA LEU A 173 15.55 4.04 -13.81
C LEU A 173 16.26 5.04 -14.74
N LEU A 174 15.57 5.53 -15.77
CA LEU A 174 16.10 6.54 -16.67
C LEU A 174 16.41 7.85 -15.91
N VAL A 175 15.53 8.30 -15.03
CA VAL A 175 15.77 9.51 -14.21
C VAL A 175 16.99 9.33 -13.32
N VAL A 176 17.19 8.15 -12.72
CA VAL A 176 18.42 7.84 -11.95
C VAL A 176 19.67 7.96 -12.84
N ALA A 177 19.62 7.44 -14.07
CA ALA A 177 20.73 7.55 -15.03
C ALA A 177 20.99 9.01 -15.44
N LEU A 178 19.93 9.80 -15.64
CA LEU A 178 20.01 11.24 -15.92
C LEU A 178 20.62 12.01 -14.73
N PHE A 179 20.29 11.65 -13.50
CA PHE A 179 20.89 12.26 -12.31
C PHE A 179 22.40 12.03 -12.23
N TYR A 180 22.87 10.86 -12.67
CA TYR A 180 24.31 10.63 -12.85
C TYR A 180 24.88 11.49 -13.98
N LYS A 181 24.26 11.46 -15.16
CA LYS A 181 24.72 12.23 -16.33
C LYS A 181 24.83 13.72 -16.04
N PHE A 182 23.86 14.27 -15.33
CA PHE A 182 23.81 15.70 -14.97
C PHE A 182 24.54 16.00 -13.66
N LYS A 183 25.29 15.07 -13.08
CA LYS A 183 26.10 15.25 -11.86
C LYS A 183 25.29 15.68 -10.62
N ILE A 184 23.97 15.38 -10.58
CA ILE A 184 23.13 15.54 -9.39
C ILE A 184 23.57 14.53 -8.33
N TRP A 185 23.87 13.30 -8.74
CA TRP A 185 24.45 12.26 -7.93
C TRP A 185 25.85 11.85 -8.45
N ASP A 186 26.76 11.54 -7.53
CA ASP A 186 27.99 10.89 -7.88
C ASP A 186 27.76 9.45 -8.37
N ARG A 187 28.78 8.86 -9.00
CA ARG A 187 28.68 7.52 -9.58
C ARG A 187 28.23 6.47 -8.55
N LYS A 188 28.78 6.53 -7.32
CA LYS A 188 28.49 5.52 -6.29
C LYS A 188 27.03 5.61 -5.84
N LYS A 189 26.55 6.82 -5.60
CA LYS A 189 25.14 7.07 -5.21
C LYS A 189 24.17 6.70 -6.34
N ALA A 190 24.47 7.08 -7.58
CA ALA A 190 23.65 6.74 -8.74
C ALA A 190 23.56 5.24 -8.98
N VAL A 191 24.67 4.52 -8.90
CA VAL A 191 24.70 3.05 -9.01
C VAL A 191 23.88 2.42 -7.88
N TYR A 192 24.07 2.89 -6.64
CA TYR A 192 23.31 2.38 -5.51
C TYR A 192 21.79 2.57 -5.70
N MET A 193 21.37 3.77 -6.10
CA MET A 193 19.96 4.09 -6.34
C MET A 193 19.39 3.28 -7.51
N GLY A 194 20.15 3.15 -8.60
CA GLY A 194 19.76 2.33 -9.75
C GLY A 194 19.60 0.85 -9.40
N CYS A 195 20.54 0.29 -8.65
CA CYS A 195 20.43 -1.08 -8.15
C CYS A 195 19.25 -1.24 -7.20
N PHE A 196 19.04 -0.30 -6.29
CA PHE A 196 17.92 -0.36 -5.36
C PHE A 196 16.58 -0.32 -6.09
N PHE A 197 16.34 0.68 -6.95
CA PHE A 197 15.10 0.75 -7.72
C PHE A 197 14.94 -0.43 -8.67
N GLY A 198 16.03 -0.86 -9.35
CA GLY A 198 15.97 -2.00 -10.26
C GLY A 198 15.59 -3.29 -9.54
N ILE A 199 16.25 -3.60 -8.44
CA ILE A 199 16.00 -4.85 -7.71
C ILE A 199 14.67 -4.79 -6.94
N SER A 200 14.40 -3.70 -6.21
CA SER A 200 13.16 -3.60 -5.42
C SER A 200 11.92 -3.58 -6.30
N GLY A 201 11.97 -2.90 -7.45
CA GLY A 201 10.87 -2.92 -8.41
C GLY A 201 10.64 -4.31 -9.00
N LEU A 202 11.70 -5.00 -9.44
CA LEU A 202 11.59 -6.36 -9.94
C LEU A 202 11.01 -7.31 -8.90
N VAL A 203 11.55 -7.30 -7.68
CA VAL A 203 11.08 -8.14 -6.58
C VAL A 203 9.62 -7.82 -6.23
N PHE A 204 9.27 -6.53 -6.21
CA PHE A 204 7.88 -6.13 -5.94
C PHE A 204 6.91 -6.65 -7.01
N TYR A 205 7.21 -6.46 -8.30
CA TYR A 205 6.30 -6.92 -9.36
C TYR A 205 6.20 -8.44 -9.44
N CYS A 206 7.30 -9.16 -9.17
CA CYS A 206 7.24 -10.62 -9.00
C CYS A 206 6.36 -11.02 -7.81
N PHE A 207 6.49 -10.34 -6.67
CA PHE A 207 5.65 -10.58 -5.50
C PHE A 207 4.18 -10.25 -5.79
N ASN A 208 3.92 -9.17 -6.53
CA ASN A 208 2.57 -8.78 -6.93
C ASN A 208 1.92 -9.85 -7.83
N LEU A 209 2.66 -10.38 -8.83
CA LEU A 209 2.19 -11.49 -9.63
C LEU A 209 1.87 -12.73 -8.77
N VAL A 210 2.77 -13.13 -7.88
CA VAL A 210 2.54 -14.25 -6.96
C VAL A 210 1.30 -14.00 -6.09
N SER A 211 1.09 -12.77 -5.65
CA SER A 211 -0.11 -12.41 -4.87
C SER A 211 -1.41 -12.61 -5.67
N HIS A 212 -1.42 -12.31 -6.96
CA HIS A 212 -2.57 -12.57 -7.82
C HIS A 212 -2.80 -14.07 -8.05
N LEU A 213 -1.74 -14.85 -8.11
CA LEU A 213 -1.83 -16.30 -8.25
C LEU A 213 -2.21 -17.04 -6.95
N THR A 214 -2.18 -16.34 -5.81
CA THR A 214 -2.38 -16.96 -4.49
C THR A 214 -3.49 -16.29 -3.69
N ILE A 215 -3.30 -15.04 -3.30
CA ILE A 215 -4.20 -14.29 -2.42
C ILE A 215 -5.49 -13.92 -3.15
N PHE A 216 -5.36 -13.54 -4.42
CA PHE A 216 -6.45 -13.07 -5.28
C PHE A 216 -6.86 -14.08 -6.34
N ALA A 217 -6.42 -15.34 -6.22
CA ALA A 217 -6.61 -16.39 -7.23
C ALA A 217 -8.06 -16.68 -7.61
N VAL A 218 -9.01 -16.39 -6.71
CA VAL A 218 -10.46 -16.59 -6.91
C VAL A 218 -11.18 -15.29 -7.33
N GLU A 219 -10.45 -14.18 -7.46
CA GLU A 219 -11.05 -12.88 -7.78
C GLU A 219 -11.06 -12.66 -9.30
N THR A 220 -12.16 -13.03 -9.94
CA THR A 220 -12.33 -12.99 -11.41
C THR A 220 -12.19 -11.60 -12.02
N GLN A 221 -12.35 -10.52 -11.22
CA GLN A 221 -12.13 -9.14 -11.68
C GLN A 221 -10.70 -8.88 -12.17
N TYR A 222 -9.72 -9.67 -11.71
CA TYR A 222 -8.33 -9.56 -12.14
C TYR A 222 -8.00 -10.38 -13.39
N LEU A 223 -8.93 -11.14 -13.93
CA LEU A 223 -8.79 -11.79 -15.24
C LEU A 223 -8.85 -10.77 -16.38
N GLU A 224 -9.43 -9.61 -16.12
CA GLU A 224 -9.46 -8.51 -17.08
C GLU A 224 -8.29 -7.55 -16.84
N PRO A 225 -7.57 -7.14 -17.91
CA PRO A 225 -6.42 -6.24 -17.80
C PRO A 225 -6.73 -4.93 -17.05
N PHE A 226 -7.95 -4.42 -17.18
CA PHE A 226 -8.43 -3.23 -16.49
C PHE A 226 -8.45 -3.38 -14.97
N GLY A 227 -9.00 -4.46 -14.43
CA GLY A 227 -8.98 -4.77 -13.00
C GLY A 227 -7.55 -5.03 -12.51
N MET A 228 -6.77 -5.73 -13.34
CA MET A 228 -5.38 -6.05 -13.05
C MET A 228 -4.49 -4.82 -12.96
N VAL A 229 -4.52 -3.90 -13.94
CA VAL A 229 -3.67 -2.70 -13.92
C VAL A 229 -3.98 -1.79 -12.72
N SER A 230 -5.25 -1.70 -12.34
CA SER A 230 -5.69 -0.99 -11.12
C SER A 230 -5.07 -1.55 -9.85
N SER A 231 -5.01 -2.87 -9.77
CA SER A 231 -4.37 -3.56 -8.65
C SER A 231 -2.86 -3.33 -8.63
N ILE A 232 -2.19 -3.45 -9.78
CA ILE A 232 -0.76 -3.20 -9.91
C ILE A 232 -0.41 -1.77 -9.51
N GLU A 233 -1.18 -0.79 -9.99
CA GLU A 233 -0.99 0.63 -9.66
C GLU A 233 -1.14 0.87 -8.17
N ARG A 234 -2.25 0.41 -7.59
CA ARG A 234 -2.58 0.63 -6.19
C ARG A 234 -1.51 0.04 -5.25
N TYR A 235 -1.16 -1.23 -5.43
CA TYR A 235 -0.15 -1.87 -4.60
C TYR A 235 1.27 -1.38 -4.90
N GLY A 236 1.53 -0.91 -6.13
CA GLY A 236 2.80 -0.35 -6.56
C GLY A 236 3.03 1.12 -6.19
N ALA A 237 2.02 1.81 -5.68
CA ALA A 237 2.10 3.23 -5.34
C ALA A 237 3.31 3.59 -4.45
N PRO A 238 3.66 2.85 -3.39
CA PRO A 238 4.85 3.16 -2.61
C PRO A 238 6.13 3.10 -3.45
N PHE A 239 6.24 2.19 -4.39
CA PHE A 239 7.39 2.13 -5.30
C PHE A 239 7.42 3.33 -6.27
N THR A 240 6.31 3.61 -6.95
CA THR A 240 6.24 4.63 -8.00
C THR A 240 6.20 6.03 -7.41
N ILE A 241 5.23 6.34 -6.56
CA ILE A 241 5.06 7.67 -5.95
C ILE A 241 6.17 7.92 -4.92
N GLY A 242 6.52 6.93 -4.09
CA GLY A 242 7.61 7.05 -3.13
C GLY A 242 8.97 7.24 -3.82
N GLY A 243 9.20 6.54 -4.93
CA GLY A 243 10.38 6.73 -5.78
C GLY A 243 10.42 8.13 -6.41
N LEU A 244 9.32 8.59 -7.00
CA LEU A 244 9.20 9.95 -7.54
C LEU A 244 9.42 11.01 -6.47
N TYR A 245 8.90 10.80 -5.26
CA TYR A 245 9.10 11.70 -4.13
C TYR A 245 10.61 11.85 -3.80
N LEU A 246 11.34 10.74 -3.70
CA LEU A 246 12.79 10.77 -3.47
C LEU A 246 13.54 11.49 -4.60
N LEU A 247 13.18 11.22 -5.86
CA LEU A 247 13.82 11.85 -7.01
C LEU A 247 13.53 13.35 -7.06
N ALA A 248 12.30 13.78 -6.79
CA ALA A 248 11.93 15.18 -6.73
C ALA A 248 12.68 15.92 -5.61
N ASP A 249 12.75 15.34 -4.40
CA ASP A 249 13.52 15.91 -3.30
C ASP A 249 15.02 16.03 -3.66
N ALA A 250 15.60 15.02 -4.27
CA ALA A 250 16.99 15.05 -4.70
C ALA A 250 17.26 16.13 -5.76
N LEU A 251 16.32 16.33 -6.71
CA LEU A 251 16.41 17.41 -7.69
C LEU A 251 16.35 18.79 -7.02
N LEU A 252 15.43 18.99 -6.10
CA LEU A 252 15.24 20.26 -5.41
C LEU A 252 16.44 20.62 -4.50
N ARG A 253 16.96 19.67 -3.75
CA ARG A 253 18.07 19.92 -2.80
C ARG A 253 19.42 20.05 -3.48
N ASN A 254 19.76 19.15 -4.41
CA ASN A 254 21.08 19.13 -5.03
C ASN A 254 21.17 20.06 -6.25
N GLY A 255 20.07 20.36 -6.88
CA GLY A 255 20.01 21.32 -7.96
C GLY A 255 20.46 22.72 -7.56
N GLN A 256 20.48 23.06 -6.26
CA GLN A 256 20.96 24.36 -5.79
C GLN A 256 22.49 24.46 -5.77
N LYS A 257 23.22 23.36 -5.60
CA LYS A 257 24.68 23.39 -5.35
C LYS A 257 25.54 23.20 -6.60
N ASN A 258 25.09 22.45 -7.60
CA ASN A 258 25.93 21.95 -8.70
C ASN A 258 25.40 22.23 -10.09
N PHE A 259 24.26 22.89 -10.23
CA PHE A 259 23.63 23.10 -11.52
C PHE A 259 23.71 24.56 -11.98
N ASP A 260 24.15 24.74 -13.21
CA ASP A 260 23.86 25.98 -13.92
C ASP A 260 22.34 26.23 -13.86
N ARG A 261 21.96 27.45 -13.48
CA ARG A 261 20.56 27.90 -13.27
C ARG A 261 19.66 27.50 -14.44
N LYS A 262 20.22 27.50 -15.65
CA LYS A 262 19.52 27.12 -16.89
C LYS A 262 19.06 25.65 -16.89
N TYR A 263 19.95 24.71 -16.54
CA TYR A 263 19.63 23.28 -16.53
C TYR A 263 18.69 22.89 -15.37
N ARG A 264 18.80 23.56 -14.22
CA ARG A 264 17.87 23.41 -13.12
C ARG A 264 16.46 23.81 -13.52
N ASN A 265 16.30 24.98 -14.12
CA ASN A 265 15.00 25.46 -14.57
C ASN A 265 14.41 24.54 -15.65
N ALA A 266 15.23 24.07 -16.59
CA ALA A 266 14.79 23.10 -17.59
C ALA A 266 14.32 21.79 -16.94
N GLY A 267 15.05 21.26 -15.94
CA GLY A 267 14.66 20.06 -15.20
C GLY A 267 13.31 20.24 -14.47
N VAL A 268 13.13 21.38 -13.80
CA VAL A 268 11.85 21.70 -13.14
C VAL A 268 10.72 21.82 -14.17
N CYS A 269 10.95 22.49 -15.30
CA CYS A 269 9.95 22.59 -16.37
C CYS A 269 9.58 21.22 -16.95
N ILE A 270 10.56 20.32 -17.13
CA ILE A 270 10.31 18.95 -17.60
C ILE A 270 9.49 18.16 -16.57
N CYS A 271 9.82 18.25 -15.28
CA CYS A 271 9.03 17.61 -14.24
C CYS A 271 7.60 18.15 -14.18
N LEU A 272 7.43 19.48 -14.27
CA LEU A 272 6.09 20.10 -14.31
C LEU A 272 5.32 19.68 -15.55
N ALA A 273 5.95 19.69 -16.72
CA ALA A 273 5.33 19.22 -17.97
C ALA A 273 4.93 17.74 -17.86
N PHE A 274 5.79 16.88 -17.28
CA PHE A 274 5.46 15.49 -17.06
C PHE A 274 4.24 15.33 -16.14
N VAL A 275 4.22 16.03 -14.99
CA VAL A 275 3.05 16.03 -14.09
C VAL A 275 1.81 16.52 -14.82
N LEU A 276 1.89 17.63 -15.56
CA LEU A 276 0.76 18.17 -16.31
C LEU A 276 0.24 17.20 -17.37
N LEU A 277 1.12 16.53 -18.10
CA LEU A 277 0.74 15.60 -19.17
C LEU A 277 0.18 14.27 -18.64
N THR A 278 0.56 13.86 -17.44
CA THR A 278 0.11 12.62 -16.81
C THR A 278 -1.02 12.82 -15.80
N THR A 279 -1.48 14.04 -15.55
CA THR A 279 -2.57 14.31 -14.58
C THR A 279 -3.93 14.05 -15.19
N ASP A 280 -4.77 13.30 -14.47
CA ASP A 280 -6.21 13.22 -14.73
C ASP A 280 -6.92 14.46 -14.17
N TYR A 281 -7.10 15.44 -15.03
CA TYR A 281 -7.75 16.70 -14.66
C TYR A 281 -9.23 16.54 -14.33
N ALA A 282 -9.92 15.58 -14.97
CA ALA A 282 -11.32 15.33 -14.68
C ALA A 282 -11.49 14.71 -13.29
N GLY A 283 -10.61 13.78 -12.92
CA GLY A 283 -10.56 13.21 -11.58
C GLY A 283 -10.20 14.25 -10.52
N ALA A 284 -9.18 15.08 -10.78
CA ALA A 284 -8.79 16.16 -9.88
C ALA A 284 -9.92 17.20 -9.71
N TYR A 285 -10.61 17.59 -10.79
CA TYR A 285 -11.75 18.49 -10.73
C TYR A 285 -12.87 17.90 -9.87
N ARG A 286 -13.25 16.63 -10.11
CA ARG A 286 -14.28 15.94 -9.32
C ARG A 286 -13.93 15.85 -7.84
N ALA A 287 -12.67 15.56 -7.53
CA ALA A 287 -12.21 15.47 -6.13
C ALA A 287 -12.27 16.82 -5.39
N ILE A 288 -12.06 17.95 -6.08
CA ILE A 288 -11.98 19.27 -5.45
C ILE A 288 -13.33 20.00 -5.49
N TRP A 289 -14.01 19.99 -6.62
CA TRP A 289 -15.25 20.76 -6.84
C TRP A 289 -16.51 19.92 -7.00
N GLY A 290 -16.40 18.68 -7.48
CA GLY A 290 -17.50 17.73 -7.63
C GLY A 290 -17.73 16.82 -6.41
N TYR A 291 -17.08 17.08 -5.27
CA TYR A 291 -17.15 16.19 -4.11
C TYR A 291 -18.57 16.03 -3.57
N ARG A 292 -19.41 17.08 -3.62
CA ARG A 292 -20.79 17.01 -3.12
C ARG A 292 -21.64 16.06 -3.93
N GLU A 293 -21.62 16.20 -5.25
CA GLU A 293 -22.36 15.32 -6.16
C GLU A 293 -21.94 13.85 -5.96
N LYS A 294 -20.64 13.62 -5.85
CA LYS A 294 -20.11 12.28 -5.58
C LYS A 294 -20.46 11.77 -4.18
N THR A 295 -20.52 12.64 -3.19
CA THR A 295 -20.96 12.27 -1.83
C THR A 295 -22.42 11.86 -1.84
N ASP A 296 -23.27 12.58 -2.56
CA ASP A 296 -24.70 12.26 -2.68
C ASP A 296 -24.89 10.91 -3.40
N GLU A 297 -24.09 10.65 -4.46
CA GLU A 297 -24.07 9.36 -5.16
C GLU A 297 -23.66 8.21 -4.22
N ILE A 298 -22.57 8.37 -3.47
CA ILE A 298 -22.10 7.37 -2.50
C ILE A 298 -23.11 7.13 -1.38
N LEU A 299 -23.76 8.18 -0.90
CA LEU A 299 -24.81 8.05 0.12
C LEU A 299 -26.03 7.30 -0.41
N SER A 300 -26.42 7.56 -1.67
CA SER A 300 -27.50 6.82 -2.33
C SER A 300 -27.13 5.35 -2.53
N GLU A 301 -25.92 5.05 -3.02
CA GLU A 301 -25.40 3.69 -3.14
C GLU A 301 -25.34 2.98 -1.78
N ARG A 302 -24.89 3.69 -0.75
CA ARG A 302 -24.88 3.16 0.63
C ARG A 302 -26.28 2.77 1.10
N GLU A 303 -27.30 3.59 0.81
CA GLU A 303 -28.68 3.29 1.18
C GLU A 303 -29.25 2.04 0.50
N GLU A 304 -28.80 1.74 -0.70
CA GLU A 304 -29.15 0.51 -1.41
C GLU A 304 -28.41 -0.71 -0.84
N ILE A 305 -27.13 -0.57 -0.50
CA ILE A 305 -26.29 -1.66 0.01
C ILE A 305 -26.63 -1.99 1.47
N VAL A 306 -26.80 -0.96 2.31
CA VAL A 306 -27.23 -1.09 3.71
C VAL A 306 -28.74 -1.00 3.75
N ASP A 307 -29.38 -2.08 3.35
CA ASP A 307 -30.83 -2.21 3.31
C ASP A 307 -31.48 -2.18 4.70
N ARG A 308 -32.80 -2.34 4.73
CA ARG A 308 -33.59 -2.31 5.95
C ARG A 308 -33.10 -3.33 6.99
N ASP A 309 -32.80 -4.56 6.57
CA ASP A 309 -32.39 -5.63 7.48
C ASP A 309 -31.04 -5.35 8.11
N ALA A 310 -30.11 -4.80 7.32
CA ALA A 310 -28.81 -4.37 7.83
C ALA A 310 -28.94 -3.19 8.83
N ARG A 311 -29.82 -2.23 8.55
CA ARG A 311 -30.10 -1.11 9.48
C ARG A 311 -30.72 -1.61 10.78
N ASP A 312 -31.74 -2.48 10.70
CA ASP A 312 -32.36 -3.07 11.89
C ASP A 312 -31.34 -3.86 12.73
N PHE A 313 -30.39 -4.51 12.08
CA PHE A 313 -29.26 -5.15 12.77
C PHE A 313 -28.35 -4.13 13.46
N LEU A 314 -27.93 -3.07 12.76
CA LEU A 314 -27.07 -2.02 13.31
C LEU A 314 -27.73 -1.31 14.51
N ASP A 315 -29.02 -1.03 14.43
CA ASP A 315 -29.79 -0.44 15.51
C ASP A 315 -29.90 -1.36 16.74
N ARG A 316 -30.11 -2.66 16.51
CA ARG A 316 -30.17 -3.66 17.60
C ARG A 316 -28.88 -3.83 18.35
N ILE A 317 -27.73 -3.77 17.66
CA ILE A 317 -26.43 -3.85 18.33
C ILE A 317 -25.99 -2.53 18.95
N GLY A 318 -26.79 -1.46 18.80
CA GLY A 318 -26.45 -0.14 19.32
C GLY A 318 -25.19 0.42 18.71
N ALA A 319 -25.00 0.25 17.40
CA ALA A 319 -23.81 0.69 16.68
C ALA A 319 -23.47 2.16 17.02
N GLY A 320 -22.21 2.43 17.31
CA GLY A 320 -21.76 3.79 17.68
C GLY A 320 -22.09 4.23 19.12
N THR A 321 -22.75 3.41 19.93
CA THR A 321 -23.06 3.73 21.32
C THR A 321 -22.01 3.19 22.30
N LYS A 322 -21.90 3.76 23.50
CA LYS A 322 -20.97 3.29 24.55
C LYS A 322 -21.31 1.92 25.13
N THR A 323 -22.54 1.46 24.92
CA THR A 323 -23.06 0.19 25.42
C THR A 323 -23.00 -0.93 24.38
N SER A 324 -22.41 -0.67 23.23
CA SER A 324 -22.29 -1.66 22.15
C SER A 324 -21.48 -2.87 22.59
N PRO A 325 -21.86 -4.09 22.19
CA PRO A 325 -21.05 -5.29 22.40
C PRO A 325 -19.71 -5.18 21.67
N GLY A 326 -18.65 -5.79 22.21
CA GLY A 326 -17.34 -5.76 21.56
C GLY A 326 -17.29 -6.54 20.25
N ARG A 327 -18.12 -7.61 20.16
CA ARG A 327 -18.18 -8.50 18.99
C ARG A 327 -19.58 -9.09 18.83
N VAL A 328 -20.03 -9.15 17.59
CA VAL A 328 -21.31 -9.74 17.22
C VAL A 328 -21.17 -10.68 16.02
N LEU A 329 -22.06 -11.65 15.90
CA LEU A 329 -22.18 -12.51 14.74
C LEU A 329 -23.44 -12.16 13.96
N TYR A 330 -23.28 -11.75 12.70
CA TYR A 330 -24.36 -11.51 11.77
C TYR A 330 -24.58 -12.75 10.90
N LEU A 331 -25.65 -13.49 11.19
CA LEU A 331 -26.03 -14.69 10.44
C LEU A 331 -27.00 -14.32 9.31
N ARG A 332 -26.72 -14.86 8.12
CA ARG A 332 -27.50 -14.58 6.91
C ARG A 332 -27.80 -15.84 6.12
N ASP A 333 -28.76 -15.75 5.24
CA ASP A 333 -29.03 -16.76 4.23
C ASP A 333 -27.79 -16.96 3.33
N ARG A 334 -27.50 -18.19 2.95
CA ARG A 334 -26.39 -18.56 2.05
C ARG A 334 -26.45 -17.87 0.69
N SER A 335 -27.62 -17.44 0.24
CA SER A 335 -27.80 -16.70 -1.01
C SER A 335 -27.19 -15.31 -1.00
N ASP A 336 -27.00 -14.70 0.19
CA ASP A 336 -26.51 -13.35 0.34
C ASP A 336 -25.03 -13.31 0.74
N VAL A 337 -24.15 -13.52 -0.23
CA VAL A 337 -22.68 -13.52 -0.02
C VAL A 337 -22.04 -12.28 -0.66
N SER A 338 -22.46 -11.09 -0.29
CA SER A 338 -21.83 -9.85 -0.76
C SER A 338 -20.74 -9.38 0.19
N TRP A 339 -19.50 -9.44 -0.25
CA TRP A 339 -18.37 -8.87 0.53
C TRP A 339 -18.45 -7.35 0.65
N VAL A 340 -19.01 -6.67 -0.36
CA VAL A 340 -19.23 -5.22 -0.37
C VAL A 340 -20.16 -4.84 0.76
N ARG A 341 -21.35 -5.49 0.83
CA ARG A 341 -22.32 -5.30 1.92
C ARG A 341 -21.70 -5.56 3.29
N ASN A 342 -20.92 -6.64 3.44
CA ASN A 342 -20.20 -6.93 4.69
C ASN A 342 -19.26 -5.81 5.10
N THR A 343 -18.56 -5.22 4.13
CA THR A 343 -17.64 -4.12 4.39
C THR A 343 -18.38 -2.88 4.87
N TYR A 344 -19.47 -2.50 4.20
CA TYR A 344 -20.30 -1.37 4.64
C TYR A 344 -20.89 -1.60 6.04
N ILE A 345 -21.49 -2.77 6.31
CA ILE A 345 -22.02 -3.09 7.63
C ILE A 345 -20.92 -3.05 8.70
N SER A 346 -19.74 -3.60 8.42
CA SER A 346 -18.61 -3.55 9.36
C SER A 346 -18.13 -2.13 9.65
N PHE A 347 -18.15 -1.27 8.63
CA PHE A 347 -17.79 0.15 8.78
C PHE A 347 -18.80 0.89 9.64
N GLU A 348 -20.10 0.71 9.37
CA GLU A 348 -21.19 1.33 10.12
C GLU A 348 -21.26 0.83 11.57
N ALA A 349 -20.94 -0.44 11.80
CA ALA A 349 -20.94 -1.03 13.13
C ALA A 349 -19.77 -0.58 14.02
N ALA A 350 -18.74 0.05 13.45
CA ALA A 350 -17.55 0.42 14.22
C ALA A 350 -17.90 1.24 15.48
N PRO A 351 -17.31 0.93 16.64
CA PRO A 351 -16.19 0.04 16.91
C PRO A 351 -16.54 -1.44 17.12
N VAL A 352 -17.80 -1.85 16.94
CA VAL A 352 -18.22 -3.24 17.11
C VAL A 352 -17.60 -4.12 16.03
N SER A 353 -17.04 -5.25 16.44
CA SER A 353 -16.49 -6.22 15.50
C SER A 353 -17.57 -7.15 14.99
N VAL A 354 -17.95 -7.03 13.72
CA VAL A 354 -18.96 -7.91 13.11
C VAL A 354 -18.27 -9.12 12.48
N MET A 355 -18.69 -10.31 12.88
CA MET A 355 -18.36 -11.58 12.22
C MET A 355 -19.56 -11.98 11.36
N TYR A 356 -19.30 -12.63 10.24
CA TYR A 356 -20.31 -13.04 9.28
C TYR A 356 -20.38 -14.55 9.20
N GLY A 357 -21.58 -15.09 9.32
CA GLY A 357 -21.89 -16.49 9.11
C GLY A 357 -23.03 -16.67 8.12
N ASN A 358 -22.98 -17.71 7.32
CA ASN A 358 -24.06 -18.07 6.42
C ASN A 358 -24.77 -19.28 6.98
N ILE A 359 -26.08 -19.21 7.09
CA ILE A 359 -26.95 -20.31 7.51
C ILE A 359 -27.88 -20.69 6.37
N ASP A 360 -28.33 -21.93 6.38
CA ASP A 360 -29.46 -22.37 5.58
C ASP A 360 -30.70 -22.38 6.47
N PRO A 361 -31.64 -21.42 6.30
CA PRO A 361 -32.79 -21.30 7.19
C PRO A 361 -33.65 -22.55 7.28
N GLN A 362 -33.59 -23.41 6.24
CA GLN A 362 -34.39 -24.65 6.20
C GLN A 362 -33.72 -25.82 6.93
N ASN A 363 -32.38 -25.81 7.03
CA ASN A 363 -31.60 -26.93 7.55
C ASN A 363 -30.77 -26.58 8.81
N THR A 364 -30.81 -25.34 9.29
CA THR A 364 -30.01 -24.91 10.44
C THR A 364 -30.86 -24.89 11.71
N GLY A 365 -30.52 -25.76 12.66
CA GLY A 365 -31.17 -25.82 13.96
C GLY A 365 -30.61 -24.81 14.98
N ALA A 366 -31.31 -24.67 16.11
CA ALA A 366 -30.88 -23.78 17.20
C ALA A 366 -29.49 -24.15 17.75
N GLU A 367 -29.12 -25.44 17.74
CA GLU A 367 -27.81 -25.92 18.19
C GLU A 367 -26.68 -25.47 17.24
N ASP A 368 -26.93 -25.48 15.94
CA ASP A 368 -25.97 -25.01 14.92
C ASP A 368 -25.73 -23.51 15.06
N VAL A 369 -26.78 -22.73 15.28
CA VAL A 369 -26.67 -21.30 15.58
C VAL A 369 -25.86 -21.07 16.84
N ALA A 370 -26.16 -21.80 17.92
CA ALA A 370 -25.42 -21.69 19.19
C ALA A 370 -23.94 -22.11 19.03
N ALA A 371 -23.66 -23.10 18.20
CA ALA A 371 -22.30 -23.49 17.86
C ALA A 371 -21.55 -22.37 17.09
N ALA A 372 -22.19 -21.78 16.08
CA ALA A 372 -21.63 -20.69 15.30
C ALA A 372 -21.35 -19.46 16.19
N VAL A 373 -22.24 -19.11 17.12
CA VAL A 373 -22.03 -18.02 18.09
C VAL A 373 -20.84 -18.30 19.00
N ARG A 374 -20.73 -19.53 19.51
CA ARG A 374 -19.57 -19.95 20.33
C ARG A 374 -18.26 -19.89 19.54
N GLU A 375 -18.26 -20.37 18.30
CA GLU A 375 -17.09 -20.35 17.42
C GLU A 375 -16.66 -18.91 17.09
N ALA A 376 -17.61 -18.04 16.83
CA ALA A 376 -17.35 -16.62 16.58
C ALA A 376 -16.93 -15.85 17.83
N HIS A 377 -17.07 -16.43 19.04
CA HIS A 377 -16.90 -15.75 20.32
C HIS A 377 -17.67 -14.42 20.38
N ALA A 378 -18.86 -14.41 19.83
CA ALA A 378 -19.75 -13.27 19.83
C ALA A 378 -20.47 -13.17 21.18
N GLY A 379 -20.69 -11.95 21.67
CA GLY A 379 -21.46 -11.69 22.89
C GLY A 379 -22.96 -11.70 22.64
N TYR A 380 -23.36 -11.69 21.37
CA TYR A 380 -24.75 -11.72 20.89
C TYR A 380 -24.84 -12.55 19.63
#